data_cb5a67630eb91f3b9b4e569cfb2c1256
#
_entry.id   cb5a67630eb91f3b9b4e569cfb2c1256
#
_cell.length_a   1.000
_cell.length_b   1.000
_cell.length_c   1.000
_cell.angle_alpha   90.00
_cell.angle_beta   90.00
_cell.angle_gamma   90.00
#
_symmetry.space_group_name_H-M   'P 1'
#
loop_
_entity.id
_entity.type
_entity.pdbx_description
1 polymer ?
#
loop_
_entity_poly.entity_id
_entity_poly.type
_entity_poly.pdbx_seq_one_letter_code
_entity_poly.pdbx_strand_id
1 'polypeptide(L)'
;MNFISYLSAQIEKFAFFLNDIIITLFPFFASYLNNYPETIMIVIGFGGQALFAARFIIQWLSSESVGKSVIPIAFWYFSISGGLVLLTYAIWRKDPVIIAGQSVGVFIYARNLYFINREKKENKLDLSK
;
A
#
# COMPACT_ATOMS: atom_id res chain seq x y z
N MET A 1 14.55 3.01 -23.39
CA MET A 1 13.84 3.18 -22.09
C MET A 1 13.77 1.83 -21.42
N ASN A 2 14.21 1.73 -20.17
CA ASN A 2 14.11 0.48 -19.43
C ASN A 2 12.67 0.32 -18.82
N PHE A 3 12.38 -0.87 -18.31
CA PHE A 3 11.06 -1.20 -17.75
C PHE A 3 10.66 -0.26 -16.59
N ILE A 4 11.59 0.05 -15.69
CA ILE A 4 11.33 0.96 -14.56
C ILE A 4 11.01 2.38 -15.04
N SER A 5 11.74 2.89 -16.04
CA SER A 5 11.46 4.20 -16.63
C SER A 5 10.10 4.23 -17.32
N TYR A 6 9.70 3.15 -17.98
CA TYR A 6 8.37 3.03 -18.57
C TYR A 6 7.28 3.06 -17.51
N LEU A 7 7.41 2.26 -16.44
CA LEU A 7 6.45 2.25 -15.33
C LEU A 7 6.37 3.62 -14.65
N SER A 8 7.52 4.26 -14.40
CA SER A 8 7.56 5.60 -13.82
C SER A 8 6.78 6.61 -14.67
N ALA A 9 6.93 6.56 -15.99
CA ALA A 9 6.20 7.44 -16.91
C ALA A 9 4.68 7.17 -16.89
N GLN A 10 4.24 5.91 -16.76
CA GLN A 10 2.82 5.58 -16.63
C GLN A 10 2.24 6.08 -15.30
N ILE A 11 2.98 5.93 -14.21
CA ILE A 11 2.60 6.44 -12.89
C ILE A 11 2.47 7.97 -12.93
N GLU A 12 3.40 8.64 -13.58
CA GLU A 12 3.36 10.11 -13.76
C GLU A 12 2.10 10.56 -14.53
N LYS A 13 1.75 9.88 -15.62
CA LYS A 13 0.50 10.15 -16.35
C LYS A 13 -0.73 9.96 -15.47
N PHE A 14 -0.76 8.91 -14.68
CA PHE A 14 -1.84 8.67 -13.72
C PHE A 14 -1.90 9.77 -12.65
N ALA A 15 -0.76 10.24 -12.14
CA ALA A 15 -0.69 11.36 -11.21
C ALA A 15 -1.22 12.66 -11.85
N PHE A 16 -0.92 12.92 -13.13
CA PHE A 16 -1.52 14.05 -13.87
C PHE A 16 -3.05 13.96 -13.93
N PHE A 17 -3.56 12.80 -14.26
CA PHE A 17 -5.00 12.54 -14.30
C PHE A 17 -5.67 12.77 -12.94
N LEU A 18 -5.08 12.26 -11.85
CA LEU A 18 -5.58 12.50 -10.49
C LEU A 18 -5.56 13.98 -10.11
N ASN A 19 -4.47 14.68 -10.46
CA ASN A 19 -4.34 16.11 -10.21
C ASN A 19 -5.47 16.90 -10.89
N ASP A 20 -5.77 16.62 -12.15
CA ASP A 20 -6.84 17.27 -12.89
C ASP A 20 -8.20 17.02 -12.22
N ILE A 21 -8.46 15.81 -11.76
CA ILE A 21 -9.69 15.49 -11.02
C ILE A 21 -9.76 16.30 -9.73
N ILE A 22 -8.67 16.33 -8.94
CA ILE A 22 -8.63 17.05 -7.66
C ILE A 22 -8.85 18.55 -7.88
N ILE A 23 -8.20 19.16 -8.85
CA ILE A 23 -8.37 20.58 -9.16
C ILE A 23 -9.79 20.88 -9.66
N THR A 24 -10.37 19.97 -10.43
CA THR A 24 -11.73 20.14 -10.95
C THR A 24 -12.78 20.06 -9.84
N LEU A 25 -12.63 19.09 -8.92
CA LEU A 25 -13.56 18.90 -7.80
C LEU A 25 -13.34 19.91 -6.65
N PHE A 26 -12.08 20.30 -6.44
CA PHE A 26 -11.69 21.17 -5.33
C PHE A 26 -10.73 22.28 -5.82
N PRO A 27 -11.23 23.31 -6.51
CA PRO A 27 -10.40 24.33 -7.13
C PRO A 27 -9.49 25.09 -6.15
N PHE A 28 -9.87 25.15 -4.85
CA PHE A 28 -9.08 25.83 -3.82
C PHE A 28 -7.74 25.11 -3.51
N PHE A 29 -7.58 23.84 -3.91
CA PHE A 29 -6.29 23.14 -3.80
C PHE A 29 -5.32 23.46 -4.94
N ALA A 30 -5.75 24.11 -6.00
CA ALA A 30 -4.90 24.38 -7.16
C ALA A 30 -3.60 25.11 -6.79
N SER A 31 -3.66 26.05 -5.84
CA SER A 31 -2.49 26.78 -5.38
C SER A 31 -1.47 25.90 -4.61
N TYR A 32 -1.92 24.83 -3.99
CA TYR A 32 -1.07 23.87 -3.27
C TYR A 32 -0.48 22.80 -4.18
N LEU A 33 -1.07 22.57 -5.34
CA LEU A 33 -0.65 21.55 -6.31
C LEU A 33 0.25 22.12 -7.43
N ASN A 34 0.83 23.29 -7.23
CA ASN A 34 1.68 23.96 -8.23
C ASN A 34 2.94 23.15 -8.61
N ASN A 35 3.49 22.35 -7.70
CA ASN A 35 4.69 21.52 -7.94
C ASN A 35 4.34 20.09 -8.35
N TYR A 36 3.24 19.95 -8.98
CA TYR A 36 2.75 18.72 -9.53
C TYR A 36 3.71 18.19 -10.65
N PRO A 37 3.95 16.86 -10.76
CA PRO A 37 3.32 15.77 -10.01
C PRO A 37 3.95 15.45 -8.65
N GLU A 38 5.02 16.12 -8.25
CA GLU A 38 5.77 15.80 -7.02
C GLU A 38 4.92 15.88 -5.76
N THR A 39 4.11 16.92 -5.61
CA THR A 39 3.25 17.09 -4.42
C THR A 39 2.27 15.93 -4.27
N ILE A 40 1.60 15.55 -5.37
CA ILE A 40 0.66 14.41 -5.36
C ILE A 40 1.35 13.11 -5.01
N MET A 41 2.52 12.85 -5.57
CA MET A 41 3.27 11.62 -5.29
C MET A 41 3.78 11.56 -3.86
N ILE A 42 4.18 12.70 -3.28
CA ILE A 42 4.54 12.78 -1.85
C ILE A 42 3.33 12.45 -0.97
N VAL A 43 2.16 12.99 -1.28
CA VAL A 43 0.91 12.68 -0.54
C VAL A 43 0.57 11.18 -0.64
N ILE A 44 0.70 10.59 -1.83
CA ILE A 44 0.51 9.15 -2.03
C ILE A 44 1.51 8.35 -1.20
N GLY A 45 2.78 8.74 -1.20
CA GLY A 45 3.83 8.12 -0.39
C GLY A 45 3.52 8.15 1.11
N PHE A 46 3.12 9.30 1.63
CA PHE A 46 2.69 9.42 3.04
C PHE A 46 1.43 8.60 3.34
N GLY A 47 0.47 8.55 2.41
CA GLY A 47 -0.72 7.70 2.53
C GLY A 47 -0.34 6.21 2.63
N GLY A 48 0.55 5.75 1.79
CA GLY A 48 1.09 4.39 1.85
C GLY A 48 1.84 4.12 3.16
N GLN A 49 2.62 5.08 3.62
CA GLN A 49 3.34 4.97 4.89
C GLN A 49 2.38 4.92 6.09
N ALA A 50 1.31 5.69 6.06
CA ALA A 50 0.28 5.65 7.10
C ALA A 50 -0.43 4.28 7.14
N LEU A 51 -0.80 3.73 5.99
CA LEU A 51 -1.36 2.36 5.90
C LEU A 51 -0.37 1.31 6.42
N PHE A 52 0.88 1.45 6.05
CA PHE A 52 1.94 0.53 6.44
C PHE A 52 2.25 0.61 7.95
N ALA A 53 2.20 1.79 8.54
CA ALA A 53 2.34 2.00 9.98
C ALA A 53 1.12 1.50 10.77
N ALA A 54 -0.09 1.71 10.23
CA ALA A 54 -1.35 1.29 10.86
C ALA A 54 -1.37 -0.22 11.18
N ARG A 55 -0.70 -1.05 10.37
CA ARG A 55 -0.59 -2.50 10.63
C ARG A 55 0.03 -2.82 11.99
N PHE A 56 1.05 -2.07 12.40
CA PHE A 56 1.70 -2.26 13.68
C PHE A 56 0.82 -1.81 14.85
N ILE A 57 0.06 -0.72 14.68
CA ILE A 57 -0.89 -0.25 15.68
C ILE A 57 -1.99 -1.31 15.90
N ILE A 58 -2.54 -1.86 14.81
CA ILE A 58 -3.55 -2.92 14.87
C ILE A 58 -2.99 -4.17 15.53
N GLN A 59 -1.79 -4.58 15.18
CA GLN A 59 -1.12 -5.73 15.78
C GLN A 59 -0.87 -5.52 17.28
N TRP A 60 -0.39 -4.35 17.67
CA TRP A 60 -0.17 -4.01 19.07
C TRP A 60 -1.45 -4.02 19.89
N LEU A 61 -2.51 -3.35 19.42
CA LEU A 61 -3.81 -3.33 20.10
C LEU A 61 -4.41 -4.72 20.24
N SER A 62 -4.28 -5.56 19.20
CA SER A 62 -4.74 -6.95 19.25
C SER A 62 -3.96 -7.77 20.27
N SER A 63 -2.66 -7.56 20.36
CA SER A 63 -1.80 -8.24 21.33
C SER A 63 -2.10 -7.81 22.76
N GLU A 64 -2.32 -6.52 23.00
CA GLU A 64 -2.73 -5.99 24.30
C GLU A 64 -4.06 -6.59 24.76
N SER A 65 -5.03 -6.72 23.87
CA SER A 65 -6.37 -7.23 24.21
C SER A 65 -6.37 -8.70 24.68
N VAL A 66 -5.42 -9.50 24.23
CA VAL A 66 -5.29 -10.94 24.59
C VAL A 66 -4.14 -11.25 25.52
N GLY A 67 -3.31 -10.29 25.85
CA GLY A 67 -2.15 -10.43 26.75
C GLY A 67 -0.99 -11.27 26.19
N LYS A 68 -0.91 -11.45 24.88
CA LYS A 68 0.18 -12.15 24.19
C LYS A 68 0.36 -11.61 22.78
N SER A 69 1.53 -11.81 22.19
CA SER A 69 1.79 -11.39 20.81
C SER A 69 0.95 -12.20 19.82
N VAL A 70 0.09 -11.50 19.08
CA VAL A 70 -0.76 -12.07 18.02
C VAL A 70 -0.72 -11.18 16.78
N ILE A 71 -0.92 -11.79 15.61
CA ILE A 71 -0.98 -11.08 14.33
C ILE A 71 -2.40 -11.25 13.75
N PRO A 72 -3.27 -10.22 13.83
CA PRO A 72 -4.60 -10.30 13.25
C PRO A 72 -4.56 -10.29 11.72
N ILE A 73 -5.60 -10.81 11.07
CA ILE A 73 -5.69 -10.85 9.59
C ILE A 73 -5.59 -9.45 9.00
N ALA A 74 -6.15 -8.44 9.65
CA ALA A 74 -6.09 -7.04 9.21
C ALA A 74 -4.64 -6.57 9.00
N PHE A 75 -3.68 -7.05 9.78
CA PHE A 75 -2.25 -6.75 9.60
C PHE A 75 -1.78 -7.02 8.16
N TRP A 76 -2.20 -8.14 7.59
CA TRP A 76 -1.79 -8.55 6.25
C TRP A 76 -2.45 -7.69 5.16
N TYR A 77 -3.73 -7.31 5.33
CA TYR A 77 -4.42 -6.42 4.40
C TYR A 77 -3.84 -5.01 4.40
N PHE A 78 -3.55 -4.45 5.56
CA PHE A 78 -2.85 -3.14 5.66
C PHE A 78 -1.43 -3.21 5.11
N SER A 79 -0.75 -4.33 5.31
CA SER A 79 0.61 -4.54 4.80
C SER A 79 0.65 -4.58 3.27
N ILE A 80 -0.26 -5.32 2.63
CA ILE A 80 -0.29 -5.39 1.17
C ILE A 80 -0.74 -4.07 0.55
N SER A 81 -1.75 -3.43 1.13
CA SER A 81 -2.26 -2.14 0.64
C SER A 81 -1.18 -1.05 0.74
N GLY A 82 -0.59 -0.87 1.91
CA GLY A 82 0.49 0.10 2.12
C GLY A 82 1.73 -0.23 1.30
N GLY A 83 2.08 -1.51 1.21
CA GLY A 83 3.22 -1.99 0.41
C GLY A 83 3.07 -1.69 -1.08
N LEU A 84 1.87 -1.89 -1.65
CA LEU A 84 1.58 -1.56 -3.05
C LEU A 84 1.65 -0.05 -3.33
N VAL A 85 1.10 0.77 -2.43
CA VAL A 85 1.16 2.23 -2.54
C VAL A 85 2.61 2.70 -2.44
N LEU A 86 3.39 2.20 -1.48
CA LEU A 86 4.81 2.54 -1.33
C LEU A 86 5.65 2.05 -2.51
N LEU A 87 5.34 0.88 -3.06
CA LEU A 87 6.00 0.37 -4.26
C LEU A 87 5.75 1.29 -5.46
N THR A 88 4.52 1.76 -5.64
CA THR A 88 4.17 2.73 -6.67
C THR A 88 4.98 4.02 -6.52
N TYR A 89 5.04 4.56 -5.31
CA TYR A 89 5.86 5.73 -5.00
C TYR A 89 7.35 5.48 -5.29
N ALA A 90 7.89 4.32 -4.88
CA ALA A 90 9.28 3.97 -5.08
C ALA A 90 9.65 3.83 -6.58
N ILE A 91 8.75 3.27 -7.40
CA ILE A 91 8.95 3.16 -8.85
C ILE A 91 8.99 4.56 -9.49
N TRP A 92 8.10 5.44 -9.08
CA TRP A 92 8.11 6.83 -9.55
C TRP A 92 9.40 7.55 -9.16
N ARG A 93 9.86 7.37 -7.92
CA ARG A 93 11.14 7.91 -7.42
C ARG A 93 12.36 7.23 -8.02
N LYS A 94 12.20 6.07 -8.64
CA LYS A 94 13.30 5.22 -9.15
C LYS A 94 14.30 4.82 -8.05
N ASP A 95 13.78 4.58 -6.84
CA ASP A 95 14.59 4.19 -5.69
C ASP A 95 14.72 2.65 -5.64
N PRO A 96 15.90 2.10 -5.99
CA PRO A 96 16.09 0.65 -6.06
C PRO A 96 16.00 -0.04 -4.71
N VAL A 97 16.34 0.65 -3.63
CA VAL A 97 16.31 0.08 -2.27
C VAL A 97 14.87 -0.15 -1.82
N ILE A 98 14.03 0.87 -1.96
CA ILE A 98 12.62 0.78 -1.59
C ILE A 98 11.89 -0.18 -2.54
N ILE A 99 12.17 -0.15 -3.84
CA ILE A 99 11.58 -1.08 -4.82
C ILE A 99 11.86 -2.52 -4.41
N ALA A 100 13.11 -2.87 -4.12
CA ALA A 100 13.48 -4.21 -3.71
C ALA A 100 12.79 -4.64 -2.42
N GLY A 101 12.83 -3.81 -1.39
CA GLY A 101 12.21 -4.09 -0.09
C GLY A 101 10.70 -4.27 -0.17
N GLN A 102 9.99 -3.37 -0.86
CA GLN A 102 8.53 -3.46 -1.00
C GLN A 102 8.10 -4.61 -1.91
N SER A 103 8.85 -4.94 -2.95
CA SER A 103 8.54 -6.08 -3.84
C SER A 103 8.58 -7.41 -3.08
N VAL A 104 9.63 -7.64 -2.29
CA VAL A 104 9.74 -8.82 -1.43
C VAL A 104 8.62 -8.83 -0.39
N GLY A 105 8.36 -7.70 0.26
CA GLY A 105 7.28 -7.56 1.24
C GLY A 105 5.91 -7.90 0.67
N VAL A 106 5.53 -7.31 -0.46
CA VAL A 106 4.24 -7.56 -1.12
C VAL A 106 4.07 -9.05 -1.46
N PHE A 107 5.12 -9.70 -1.96
CA PHE A 107 5.09 -11.14 -2.22
C PHE A 107 4.81 -11.94 -0.95
N ILE A 108 5.50 -11.64 0.15
CA ILE A 108 5.31 -12.31 1.45
C ILE A 108 3.90 -12.07 1.98
N TYR A 109 3.38 -10.84 1.92
CA TYR A 109 2.03 -10.51 2.39
C TYR A 109 0.95 -11.23 1.60
N ALA A 110 1.08 -11.26 0.27
CA ALA A 110 0.16 -12.00 -0.60
C ALA A 110 0.17 -13.49 -0.29
N ARG A 111 1.35 -14.08 -0.05
CA ARG A 111 1.48 -15.50 0.29
C ARG A 111 0.86 -15.83 1.64
N ASN A 112 1.03 -14.98 2.64
CA ASN A 112 0.39 -15.16 3.95
C ASN A 112 -1.14 -15.07 3.86
N LEU A 113 -1.67 -14.11 3.10
CA LEU A 113 -3.11 -14.00 2.86
C LEU A 113 -3.68 -15.23 2.15
N TYR A 114 -2.95 -15.79 1.20
CA TYR A 114 -3.33 -17.03 0.53
C TYR A 114 -3.48 -18.18 1.54
N PHE A 115 -2.50 -18.40 2.42
CA PHE A 115 -2.55 -19.46 3.42
C PHE A 115 -3.70 -19.25 4.42
N ILE A 116 -3.92 -18.04 4.88
CA ILE A 116 -5.00 -17.71 5.82
C ILE A 116 -6.37 -17.99 5.18
N ASN A 117 -6.57 -17.59 3.94
CA ASN A 117 -7.83 -17.83 3.23
C ASN A 117 -8.07 -19.31 2.95
N ARG A 118 -7.01 -20.07 2.65
CA ARG A 118 -7.08 -21.51 2.48
C ARG A 118 -7.49 -22.21 3.77
N GLU A 119 -6.86 -21.90 4.89
CA GLU A 119 -7.18 -22.46 6.20
C GLU A 119 -8.64 -22.18 6.59
N LYS A 120 -9.12 -20.97 6.38
CA LYS A 120 -10.53 -20.61 6.62
C LYS A 120 -11.50 -21.45 5.78
N LYS A 121 -11.15 -21.74 4.54
CA LYS A 121 -11.98 -22.55 3.64
C LYS A 121 -12.02 -24.00 4.10
N GLU A 122 -10.88 -24.56 4.50
CA GLU A 122 -10.78 -25.94 5.02
C GLU A 122 -11.60 -26.10 6.30
N ASN A 123 -11.47 -25.17 7.25
CA ASN A 123 -12.24 -25.18 8.52
C ASN A 123 -13.75 -25.10 8.28
N LYS A 124 -14.21 -24.30 7.30
CA LYS A 124 -15.64 -24.26 6.95
C LYS A 124 -16.15 -25.59 6.39
N LEU A 125 -15.35 -26.26 5.58
CA LEU A 125 -15.72 -27.57 5.01
C LEU A 125 -15.83 -28.65 6.09
N ASP A 126 -14.95 -28.64 7.07
CA ASP A 126 -14.97 -29.62 8.18
C ASP A 126 -16.17 -29.39 9.12
N LEU A 127 -16.57 -28.16 9.36
CA LEU A 127 -17.76 -27.83 10.14
C LEU A 127 -19.09 -28.16 9.43
N SER A 128 -19.07 -28.35 8.12
CA SER A 128 -20.24 -28.70 7.31
C SER A 128 -20.47 -30.20 7.16
N LYS A 129 -19.56 -31.02 7.65
CA LYS A 129 -19.66 -32.49 7.67
C LYS A 129 -20.26 -32.99 8.98
#